data_f53878788926d418db081eb2d99a5c86
#
_entry.id   f53878788926d418db081eb2d99a5c86
#
_cell.length_a   1.000
_cell.length_b   1.000
_cell.length_c   1.000
_cell.angle_alpha   90.00
_cell.angle_beta   90.00
_cell.angle_gamma   90.00
#
_symmetry.space_group_name_H-M   'P 1'
#
loop_
_entity.id
_entity.type
_entity.pdbx_description
1 polymer ?
#
loop_
_entity_poly.entity_id
_entity_poly.type
_entity_poly.pdbx_seq_one_letter_code
_entity_poly.pdbx_strand_id
1 'polypeptide(L)'
;FFFNPHPGIRDCLLSRGLGDVYKRQYQVNIKNGQRFSAADAFLKPILSRSNLELITNTLVLKIIINNKKAVGVKIKNRQGINVVAADSEIILCGGAINSPQILMLSGIGPKEILKKINVPVNHDLPGVGQNLQDHLTVNISYKVDHLQTFGELMKPLRMIKNLYQYWIKRNGLLTYPASDIGVFFKTNENIKTPNAQIHFAPGAGKYKKDGAMEPISGITASICNLRPLSKGHLELNSSDPEEPPKIFANYLSNGTDLAPMIEGIKKVRKIFQSPSIQKFNPM
;
A
#
# COMPACT_ATOMS: atom_id res chain seq x y z
N PHE A 1 -16.51 1.09 7.84
CA PHE A 1 -16.20 -0.20 8.49
C PHE A 1 -15.50 0.10 9.81
N PHE A 2 -16.18 -0.21 10.94
CA PHE A 2 -15.59 -0.10 12.28
C PHE A 2 -15.01 -1.45 12.65
N PHE A 3 -13.69 -1.55 12.76
CA PHE A 3 -13.07 -2.69 13.41
C PHE A 3 -13.11 -2.46 14.92
N ASN A 4 -13.70 -3.40 15.65
CA ASN A 4 -13.67 -3.39 17.11
C ASN A 4 -12.19 -3.42 17.57
N PRO A 5 -11.74 -2.50 18.43
CA PRO A 5 -10.39 -2.54 18.95
C PRO A 5 -10.20 -3.80 19.80
N HIS A 6 -9.01 -4.37 19.72
CA HIS A 6 -8.60 -5.51 20.55
C HIS A 6 -8.92 -5.21 22.03
N PRO A 7 -9.53 -6.14 22.81
CA PRO A 7 -9.73 -5.91 24.22
C PRO A 7 -8.38 -5.77 24.94
N GLY A 8 -8.06 -4.55 25.33
CA GLY A 8 -6.77 -4.17 25.94
C GLY A 8 -6.17 -2.88 25.39
N ILE A 9 -6.57 -2.42 24.23
CA ILE A 9 -6.24 -1.07 23.74
C ILE A 9 -7.45 -0.18 24.07
N ARG A 10 -7.47 0.35 25.28
CA ARG A 10 -8.37 1.46 25.62
C ARG A 10 -8.06 2.61 24.68
N ASP A 11 -9.10 3.31 24.21
CA ASP A 11 -8.99 4.53 23.45
C ASP A 11 -7.80 5.34 23.96
N CYS A 12 -6.75 5.43 23.14
CA CYS A 12 -5.64 6.30 23.44
C CYS A 12 -6.23 7.72 23.44
N LEU A 13 -6.50 8.19 24.64
CA LEU A 13 -6.84 9.56 24.93
C LEU A 13 -6.07 10.47 23.99
N LEU A 14 -6.79 11.31 23.26
CA LEU A 14 -6.30 12.47 22.59
C LEU A 14 -5.17 13.06 23.42
N SER A 15 -3.94 13.03 22.94
CA SER A 15 -2.82 13.68 23.61
C SER A 15 -3.11 15.19 23.57
N ARG A 16 -3.80 15.68 24.59
CA ARG A 16 -3.92 17.10 24.86
C ARG A 16 -2.52 17.60 25.20
N GLY A 17 -1.89 18.34 24.32
CA GLY A 17 -0.73 19.10 24.75
C GLY A 17 0.46 19.26 23.82
N LEU A 18 0.46 18.70 22.61
CA LEU A 18 1.46 19.06 21.59
C LEU A 18 0.69 19.40 20.32
N GLY A 19 0.33 20.68 20.15
CA GLY A 19 -0.46 21.15 19.03
C GLY A 19 -0.21 20.43 17.74
N ASP A 20 -1.23 20.14 16.98
CA ASP A 20 -1.23 19.67 15.59
C ASP A 20 -0.45 18.40 15.21
N VAL A 21 0.14 17.66 16.17
CA VAL A 21 0.86 16.40 15.94
C VAL A 21 0.08 15.25 16.53
N TYR A 22 -0.44 14.35 15.68
CA TYR A 22 -1.09 13.13 16.10
C TYR A 22 -0.08 11.98 16.05
N LYS A 23 0.29 11.46 17.22
CA LYS A 23 1.08 10.22 17.37
C LYS A 23 0.11 9.11 17.71
N ARG A 24 0.05 8.07 16.88
CA ARG A 24 -0.77 6.89 17.16
C ARG A 24 -0.06 5.61 16.74
N GLN A 25 -0.25 4.59 17.54
CA GLN A 25 -0.05 3.23 17.08
C GLN A 25 -1.12 2.94 16.01
N TYR A 26 -0.70 2.33 14.89
CA TYR A 26 -1.63 1.99 13.83
C TYR A 26 -2.62 0.92 14.26
N GLN A 27 -3.85 1.05 13.81
CA GLN A 27 -4.77 -0.08 13.77
C GLN A 27 -4.29 -1.03 12.69
N VAL A 28 -4.07 -2.27 13.05
CA VAL A 28 -3.52 -3.29 12.16
C VAL A 28 -4.51 -4.43 11.96
N ASN A 29 -4.53 -5.00 10.77
CA ASN A 29 -5.37 -6.16 10.43
C ASN A 29 -4.70 -7.46 10.89
N ILE A 30 -4.55 -7.60 12.21
CA ILE A 30 -4.03 -8.79 12.88
C ILE A 30 -5.11 -9.36 13.80
N LYS A 31 -5.34 -10.67 13.74
CA LYS A 31 -6.23 -11.41 14.61
C LYS A 31 -5.51 -12.66 15.11
N ASN A 32 -5.49 -12.86 16.44
CA ASN A 32 -4.84 -14.00 17.07
C ASN A 32 -3.37 -14.17 16.63
N GLY A 33 -2.62 -13.07 16.56
CA GLY A 33 -1.21 -13.06 16.16
C GLY A 33 -0.94 -13.38 14.68
N GLN A 34 -1.95 -13.37 13.83
CA GLN A 34 -1.83 -13.63 12.40
C GLN A 34 -2.43 -12.48 11.58
N ARG A 35 -1.87 -12.24 10.41
CA ARG A 35 -2.46 -11.31 9.45
C ARG A 35 -3.89 -11.76 9.13
N PHE A 36 -4.82 -10.85 9.27
CA PHE A 36 -6.24 -11.06 9.01
C PHE A 36 -6.64 -10.22 7.80
N SER A 37 -6.48 -10.79 6.62
CA SER A 37 -6.75 -10.11 5.36
C SER A 37 -8.25 -9.94 5.10
N ALA A 38 -8.61 -9.13 4.10
CA ALA A 38 -10.00 -9.04 3.64
C ALA A 38 -10.56 -10.40 3.20
N ALA A 39 -9.73 -11.25 2.61
CA ALA A 39 -10.13 -12.62 2.27
C ALA A 39 -10.47 -13.44 3.53
N ASP A 40 -9.67 -13.33 4.60
CA ASP A 40 -9.93 -14.02 5.87
C ASP A 40 -11.19 -13.49 6.56
N ALA A 41 -11.40 -12.18 6.48
CA ALA A 41 -12.51 -11.52 7.16
C ALA A 41 -13.86 -11.69 6.46
N PHE A 42 -13.89 -11.63 5.14
CA PHE A 42 -15.13 -11.48 4.37
C PHE A 42 -15.38 -12.62 3.39
N LEU A 43 -14.33 -13.20 2.78
CA LEU A 43 -14.48 -14.21 1.74
C LEU A 43 -14.54 -15.63 2.33
N LYS A 44 -13.55 -16.03 3.11
CA LYS A 44 -13.47 -17.41 3.66
C LYS A 44 -14.73 -17.84 4.43
N PRO A 45 -15.36 -16.97 5.26
CA PRO A 45 -16.57 -17.36 5.99
C PRO A 45 -17.80 -17.67 5.12
N ILE A 46 -17.79 -17.23 3.86
CA ILE A 46 -18.95 -17.35 2.96
C ILE A 46 -18.69 -18.23 1.74
N LEU A 47 -17.52 -18.88 1.65
CA LEU A 47 -17.17 -19.73 0.50
C LEU A 47 -18.14 -20.91 0.28
N SER A 48 -18.85 -21.34 1.32
CA SER A 48 -19.83 -22.42 1.22
C SER A 48 -21.20 -22.01 0.67
N ARG A 49 -21.41 -20.72 0.39
CA ARG A 49 -22.68 -20.26 -0.17
C ARG A 49 -22.84 -20.73 -1.61
N SER A 50 -24.00 -21.29 -1.94
CA SER A 50 -24.33 -21.79 -3.28
C SER A 50 -24.42 -20.69 -4.35
N ASN A 51 -24.61 -19.43 -3.93
CA ASN A 51 -24.68 -18.26 -4.81
C ASN A 51 -23.34 -17.53 -4.95
N LEU A 52 -22.23 -18.12 -4.50
CA LEU A 52 -20.88 -17.56 -4.62
C LEU A 52 -19.98 -18.56 -5.34
N GLU A 53 -19.39 -18.12 -6.45
CA GLU A 53 -18.33 -18.84 -7.15
C GLU A 53 -17.04 -18.06 -7.09
N LEU A 54 -15.94 -18.71 -6.70
CA LEU A 54 -14.60 -18.15 -6.66
C LEU A 54 -13.72 -18.80 -7.74
N ILE A 55 -13.41 -18.05 -8.79
CA ILE A 55 -12.54 -18.51 -9.88
C ILE A 55 -11.14 -17.91 -9.68
N THR A 56 -10.18 -18.73 -9.27
CA THR A 56 -8.78 -18.33 -9.05
C THR A 56 -7.88 -18.70 -10.24
N ASN A 57 -6.63 -18.19 -10.24
CA ASN A 57 -5.67 -18.43 -11.33
C ASN A 57 -6.22 -18.09 -12.71
N THR A 58 -6.95 -16.99 -12.77
CA THR A 58 -7.69 -16.55 -13.96
C THR A 58 -7.38 -15.10 -14.25
N LEU A 59 -6.93 -14.83 -15.47
CA LEU A 59 -6.68 -13.49 -15.98
C LEU A 59 -7.96 -12.96 -16.64
N VAL A 60 -8.39 -11.78 -16.23
CA VAL A 60 -9.44 -11.04 -16.93
C VAL A 60 -8.81 -10.33 -18.13
N LEU A 61 -9.23 -10.69 -19.33
CA LEU A 61 -8.70 -10.12 -20.57
C LEU A 61 -9.39 -8.80 -20.92
N LYS A 62 -10.71 -8.75 -20.83
CA LYS A 62 -11.53 -7.56 -21.06
C LYS A 62 -12.97 -7.75 -20.63
N ILE A 63 -13.69 -6.64 -20.50
CA ILE A 63 -15.16 -6.61 -20.38
C ILE A 63 -15.76 -6.68 -21.79
N ILE A 64 -16.83 -7.44 -21.94
CA ILE A 64 -17.61 -7.51 -23.18
C ILE A 64 -18.69 -6.44 -23.10
N ILE A 65 -18.63 -5.50 -24.05
CA ILE A 65 -19.59 -4.42 -24.18
C ILE A 65 -20.49 -4.68 -25.40
N ASN A 66 -21.78 -4.69 -25.20
CA ASN A 66 -22.77 -4.80 -26.25
C ASN A 66 -23.82 -3.68 -26.07
N ASN A 67 -24.06 -2.90 -27.12
CA ASN A 67 -25.00 -1.77 -27.09
C ASN A 67 -24.80 -0.86 -25.85
N LYS A 68 -23.56 -0.49 -25.56
CA LYS A 68 -23.15 0.32 -24.39
C LYS A 68 -23.44 -0.30 -23.02
N LYS A 69 -23.77 -1.58 -22.96
CA LYS A 69 -23.99 -2.34 -21.72
C LYS A 69 -22.87 -3.37 -21.54
N ALA A 70 -22.34 -3.49 -20.33
CA ALA A 70 -21.43 -4.55 -19.97
C ALA A 70 -22.24 -5.84 -19.78
N VAL A 71 -21.96 -6.88 -20.60
CA VAL A 71 -22.74 -8.12 -20.66
C VAL A 71 -21.93 -9.35 -20.22
N GLY A 72 -20.65 -9.20 -19.92
CA GLY A 72 -19.80 -10.29 -19.47
C GLY A 72 -18.34 -9.93 -19.44
N VAL A 73 -17.53 -10.88 -19.03
CA VAL A 73 -16.06 -10.77 -18.94
C VAL A 73 -15.41 -11.88 -19.75
N LYS A 74 -14.43 -11.55 -20.56
CA LYS A 74 -13.57 -12.51 -21.22
C LYS A 74 -12.40 -12.83 -20.31
N ILE A 75 -12.20 -14.11 -20.02
CA ILE A 75 -11.19 -14.61 -19.09
C ILE A 75 -10.27 -15.63 -19.75
N LYS A 76 -9.04 -15.79 -19.20
CA LYS A 76 -8.09 -16.83 -19.57
C LYS A 76 -7.64 -17.57 -18.31
N ASN A 77 -7.73 -18.88 -18.34
CA ASN A 77 -7.21 -19.76 -17.30
C ASN A 77 -6.53 -21.00 -17.93
N ARG A 78 -6.22 -22.00 -17.13
CA ARG A 78 -5.61 -23.24 -17.63
C ARG A 78 -6.47 -24.04 -18.63
N GLN A 79 -7.78 -23.84 -18.61
CA GLN A 79 -8.74 -24.48 -19.53
C GLN A 79 -8.87 -23.74 -20.85
N GLY A 80 -8.23 -22.58 -20.98
CA GLY A 80 -8.28 -21.73 -22.16
C GLY A 80 -9.00 -20.41 -21.95
N ILE A 81 -9.53 -19.86 -23.06
CA ILE A 81 -10.25 -18.60 -23.05
C ILE A 81 -11.76 -18.87 -22.99
N ASN A 82 -12.41 -18.28 -22.01
CA ASN A 82 -13.86 -18.43 -21.77
C ASN A 82 -14.52 -17.07 -21.57
N VAL A 83 -15.85 -17.09 -21.57
CA VAL A 83 -16.68 -15.92 -21.28
C VAL A 83 -17.59 -16.21 -20.07
N VAL A 84 -17.57 -15.33 -19.10
CA VAL A 84 -18.53 -15.32 -17.98
C VAL A 84 -19.53 -14.23 -18.26
N ALA A 85 -20.79 -14.60 -18.41
CA ALA A 85 -21.89 -13.65 -18.64
C ALA A 85 -22.24 -12.91 -17.34
N ALA A 86 -22.76 -11.70 -17.48
CA ALA A 86 -23.25 -10.89 -16.37
C ALA A 86 -24.68 -10.37 -16.70
N ASP A 87 -25.63 -10.75 -15.86
CA ASP A 87 -27.03 -10.32 -16.03
C ASP A 87 -27.31 -8.95 -15.42
N SER A 88 -26.64 -8.61 -14.33
CA SER A 88 -26.87 -7.37 -13.58
C SER A 88 -25.74 -6.36 -13.77
N GLU A 89 -24.57 -6.62 -13.19
CA GLU A 89 -23.45 -5.66 -13.20
C GLU A 89 -22.08 -6.35 -13.13
N ILE A 90 -21.04 -5.60 -13.48
CA ILE A 90 -19.64 -6.01 -13.37
C ILE A 90 -18.92 -4.99 -12.51
N ILE A 91 -18.31 -5.47 -11.40
CA ILE A 91 -17.61 -4.63 -10.43
C ILE A 91 -16.11 -4.80 -10.61
N LEU A 92 -15.39 -3.73 -10.98
CA LEU A 92 -13.95 -3.74 -11.13
C LEU A 92 -13.26 -3.42 -9.80
N CYS A 93 -12.52 -4.40 -9.29
CA CYS A 93 -11.72 -4.29 -8.06
C CYS A 93 -10.23 -4.57 -8.31
N GLY A 94 -9.72 -4.31 -9.52
CA GLY A 94 -8.33 -4.55 -9.92
C GLY A 94 -7.32 -3.50 -9.41
N GLY A 95 -7.77 -2.53 -8.63
CA GLY A 95 -6.92 -1.46 -8.08
C GLY A 95 -6.58 -0.38 -9.11
N ALA A 96 -5.69 0.54 -8.70
CA ALA A 96 -5.36 1.75 -9.47
C ALA A 96 -4.63 1.47 -10.80
N ILE A 97 -4.08 0.27 -10.98
CA ILE A 97 -3.32 -0.11 -12.18
C ILE A 97 -4.16 -1.02 -13.08
N ASN A 98 -4.70 -2.13 -12.54
CA ASN A 98 -5.35 -3.11 -13.40
C ASN A 98 -6.79 -2.71 -13.79
N SER A 99 -7.51 -1.95 -12.96
CA SER A 99 -8.86 -1.50 -13.34
C SER A 99 -8.85 -0.59 -14.59
N PRO A 100 -8.02 0.47 -14.67
CA PRO A 100 -7.89 1.24 -15.89
C PRO A 100 -7.32 0.44 -17.07
N GLN A 101 -6.41 -0.52 -16.83
CA GLN A 101 -5.93 -1.43 -17.87
C GLN A 101 -7.10 -2.23 -18.48
N ILE A 102 -7.92 -2.88 -17.65
CA ILE A 102 -9.09 -3.65 -18.12
C ILE A 102 -10.08 -2.76 -18.87
N LEU A 103 -10.34 -1.55 -18.38
CA LEU A 103 -11.21 -0.59 -19.08
C LEU A 103 -10.68 -0.25 -20.46
N MET A 104 -9.40 0.12 -20.57
CA MET A 104 -8.78 0.46 -21.86
C MET A 104 -8.77 -0.74 -22.82
N LEU A 105 -8.43 -1.95 -22.36
CA LEU A 105 -8.51 -3.18 -23.15
C LEU A 105 -9.95 -3.52 -23.60
N SER A 106 -10.94 -2.98 -22.88
CA SER A 106 -12.36 -3.11 -23.22
C SER A 106 -12.86 -1.98 -24.13
N GLY A 107 -11.97 -1.10 -24.62
CA GLY A 107 -12.33 0.02 -25.46
C GLY A 107 -12.95 1.20 -24.72
N ILE A 108 -12.77 1.29 -23.41
CA ILE A 108 -13.24 2.41 -22.57
C ILE A 108 -12.01 3.18 -22.07
N GLY A 109 -11.79 4.38 -22.60
CA GLY A 109 -10.61 5.18 -22.24
C GLY A 109 -10.35 6.30 -23.23
N PRO A 110 -9.20 6.97 -23.14
CA PRO A 110 -8.82 8.04 -24.06
C PRO A 110 -8.75 7.54 -25.51
N LYS A 111 -9.60 8.06 -26.35
CA LYS A 111 -9.78 7.64 -27.75
C LYS A 111 -8.46 7.56 -28.53
N GLU A 112 -7.59 8.54 -28.37
CA GLU A 112 -6.34 8.58 -29.13
C GLU A 112 -5.32 7.50 -28.65
N ILE A 113 -5.33 7.15 -27.37
CA ILE A 113 -4.53 6.06 -26.82
C ILE A 113 -5.05 4.73 -27.36
N LEU A 114 -6.37 4.51 -27.30
CA LEU A 114 -7.00 3.27 -27.79
C LEU A 114 -6.74 3.02 -29.27
N LYS A 115 -6.81 4.06 -30.09
CA LYS A 115 -6.50 3.97 -31.52
C LYS A 115 -5.05 3.58 -31.80
N LYS A 116 -4.09 4.15 -31.04
CA LYS A 116 -2.65 3.84 -31.18
C LYS A 116 -2.33 2.36 -31.00
N ILE A 117 -3.08 1.67 -30.14
CA ILE A 117 -2.89 0.25 -29.83
C ILE A 117 -3.92 -0.65 -30.54
N ASN A 118 -4.63 -0.11 -31.54
CA ASN A 118 -5.65 -0.83 -32.33
C ASN A 118 -6.78 -1.47 -31.51
N VAL A 119 -7.18 -0.83 -30.40
CA VAL A 119 -8.35 -1.23 -29.60
C VAL A 119 -9.56 -0.44 -30.09
N PRO A 120 -10.65 -1.12 -30.51
CA PRO A 120 -11.89 -0.46 -30.90
C PRO A 120 -12.46 0.40 -29.78
N VAL A 121 -12.85 1.64 -30.08
CA VAL A 121 -13.37 2.58 -29.08
C VAL A 121 -14.86 2.30 -28.86
N ASN A 122 -15.20 1.76 -27.70
CA ASN A 122 -16.57 1.59 -27.24
C ASN A 122 -17.10 2.86 -26.56
N HIS A 123 -16.23 3.54 -25.80
CA HIS A 123 -16.57 4.79 -25.13
C HIS A 123 -15.32 5.64 -24.91
N ASP A 124 -15.34 6.88 -25.39
CA ASP A 124 -14.29 7.85 -25.14
C ASP A 124 -14.41 8.38 -23.71
N LEU A 125 -13.48 8.00 -22.84
CA LEU A 125 -13.46 8.39 -21.43
C LEU A 125 -12.04 8.86 -21.06
N PRO A 126 -11.71 10.14 -21.28
CA PRO A 126 -10.35 10.67 -21.14
C PRO A 126 -9.73 10.52 -19.76
N GLY A 127 -10.55 10.40 -18.70
CA GLY A 127 -10.07 10.24 -17.31
C GLY A 127 -9.51 8.85 -16.99
N VAL A 128 -9.76 7.84 -17.81
CA VAL A 128 -9.23 6.48 -17.55
C VAL A 128 -7.73 6.46 -17.69
N GLY A 129 -7.05 5.94 -16.69
CA GLY A 129 -5.60 5.93 -16.60
C GLY A 129 -4.97 7.25 -16.17
N GLN A 130 -5.75 8.31 -15.97
CA GLN A 130 -5.25 9.61 -15.53
C GLN A 130 -5.30 9.80 -14.02
N ASN A 131 -4.65 10.87 -13.52
CA ASN A 131 -4.63 11.26 -12.11
C ASN A 131 -4.03 10.20 -11.17
N LEU A 132 -3.06 9.43 -11.63
CA LEU A 132 -2.32 8.51 -10.77
C LEU A 132 -1.60 9.31 -9.68
N GLN A 133 -1.88 8.99 -8.42
CA GLN A 133 -1.23 9.60 -7.26
C GLN A 133 -0.74 8.49 -6.33
N ASP A 134 0.43 8.71 -5.75
CA ASP A 134 1.06 7.77 -4.83
C ASP A 134 1.86 8.53 -3.76
N HIS A 135 2.11 7.89 -2.63
CA HIS A 135 2.93 8.43 -1.57
C HIS A 135 4.41 8.15 -1.83
N LEU A 136 5.10 9.07 -2.51
CA LEU A 136 6.56 9.03 -2.58
C LEU A 136 7.12 9.10 -1.14
N THR A 137 8.00 8.17 -0.79
CA THR A 137 8.62 8.12 0.53
C THR A 137 10.11 8.41 0.50
N VAL A 138 10.59 9.12 1.52
CA VAL A 138 12.01 9.25 1.83
C VAL A 138 12.30 8.52 3.13
N ASN A 139 13.26 7.61 3.10
CA ASN A 139 13.65 6.82 4.26
C ASN A 139 14.90 7.40 4.90
N ILE A 140 14.86 7.59 6.21
CA ILE A 140 16.03 7.91 7.04
C ILE A 140 16.18 6.78 8.04
N SER A 141 17.33 6.11 7.98
CA SER A 141 17.64 5.01 8.88
C SER A 141 18.77 5.41 9.82
N TYR A 142 18.59 5.11 11.09
CA TYR A 142 19.61 5.24 12.12
C TYR A 142 19.96 3.87 12.65
N LYS A 143 21.26 3.57 12.67
CA LYS A 143 21.77 2.42 13.43
C LYS A 143 21.60 2.74 14.91
N VAL A 144 21.18 1.77 15.72
CA VAL A 144 20.99 1.93 17.17
C VAL A 144 21.60 0.77 17.92
N ASP A 145 22.06 1.05 19.16
CA ASP A 145 22.59 0.07 20.07
C ASP A 145 21.57 -0.26 21.18
N HIS A 146 21.71 -1.41 21.80
CA HIS A 146 20.92 -1.83 22.97
C HIS A 146 19.40 -1.83 22.78
N LEU A 147 18.92 -1.88 21.52
CA LEU A 147 17.51 -1.97 21.20
C LEU A 147 17.21 -3.26 20.44
N GLN A 148 16.14 -3.95 20.82
CA GLN A 148 15.68 -5.11 20.06
C GLN A 148 14.96 -4.65 18.78
N THR A 149 15.71 -4.62 17.69
CA THR A 149 15.20 -4.30 16.36
C THR A 149 14.97 -5.55 15.51
N PHE A 150 14.30 -5.43 14.38
CA PHE A 150 14.12 -6.56 13.46
C PHE A 150 15.47 -7.18 13.06
N GLY A 151 16.50 -6.37 12.80
CA GLY A 151 17.83 -6.87 12.48
C GLY A 151 18.43 -7.77 13.55
N GLU A 152 18.25 -7.42 14.84
CA GLU A 152 18.68 -8.25 15.95
C GLU A 152 17.85 -9.53 16.13
N LEU A 153 16.54 -9.41 15.94
CA LEU A 153 15.60 -10.50 16.17
C LEU A 153 15.59 -11.53 15.02
N MET A 154 16.04 -11.13 13.83
CA MET A 154 16.16 -12.02 12.66
C MET A 154 17.46 -12.84 12.62
N LYS A 155 18.36 -12.69 13.58
CA LYS A 155 19.55 -13.57 13.70
C LYS A 155 19.15 -15.04 13.83
N PRO A 156 19.88 -16.01 13.22
CA PRO A 156 19.45 -17.41 13.09
C PRO A 156 18.97 -18.07 14.39
N LEU A 157 19.76 -17.96 15.45
CA LEU A 157 19.39 -18.54 16.75
C LEU A 157 18.15 -17.91 17.39
N ARG A 158 17.96 -16.59 17.20
CA ARG A 158 16.76 -15.90 17.69
C ARG A 158 15.54 -16.19 16.82
N MET A 159 15.75 -16.46 15.54
CA MET A 159 14.67 -16.81 14.61
C MET A 159 13.97 -18.10 15.01
N ILE A 160 14.70 -19.12 15.49
CA ILE A 160 14.08 -20.36 16.00
C ILE A 160 13.10 -20.05 17.14
N LYS A 161 13.51 -19.21 18.09
CA LYS A 161 12.62 -18.75 19.18
C LYS A 161 11.41 -17.96 18.65
N ASN A 162 11.64 -17.07 17.68
CA ASN A 162 10.56 -16.28 17.06
C ASN A 162 9.55 -17.16 16.32
N LEU A 163 10.01 -18.19 15.61
CA LEU A 163 9.14 -19.15 14.93
C LEU A 163 8.33 -19.96 15.97
N TYR A 164 8.95 -20.44 17.04
CA TYR A 164 8.22 -21.09 18.13
C TYR A 164 7.15 -20.19 18.74
N GLN A 165 7.50 -18.93 19.02
CA GLN A 165 6.56 -17.95 19.56
C GLN A 165 5.40 -17.69 18.60
N TYR A 166 5.69 -17.58 17.32
CA TYR A 166 4.67 -17.33 16.28
C TYR A 166 3.75 -18.54 16.07
N TRP A 167 4.32 -19.74 15.90
CA TRP A 167 3.52 -20.91 15.54
C TRP A 167 2.77 -21.51 16.74
N ILE A 168 3.40 -21.52 17.91
CA ILE A 168 2.84 -22.18 19.10
C ILE A 168 2.10 -21.19 20.00
N LYS A 169 2.74 -20.06 20.32
CA LYS A 169 2.20 -19.09 21.28
C LYS A 169 1.40 -17.96 20.65
N ARG A 170 1.43 -17.84 19.33
CA ARG A 170 0.77 -16.75 18.56
C ARG A 170 1.12 -15.35 19.07
N ASN A 171 2.38 -15.15 19.48
CA ASN A 171 2.92 -13.88 19.94
C ASN A 171 4.35 -13.66 19.41
N GLY A 172 4.97 -12.55 19.81
CA GLY A 172 6.35 -12.21 19.44
C GLY A 172 6.47 -11.43 18.14
N LEU A 173 7.72 -11.26 17.69
CA LEU A 173 8.08 -10.37 16.58
C LEU A 173 7.27 -10.60 15.30
N LEU A 174 7.07 -11.85 14.91
CA LEU A 174 6.40 -12.19 13.65
C LEU A 174 4.89 -11.91 13.65
N THR A 175 4.34 -11.49 14.81
CA THR A 175 2.94 -11.04 14.91
C THR A 175 2.78 -9.53 14.76
N TYR A 176 3.88 -8.78 14.64
CA TYR A 176 3.87 -7.32 14.51
C TYR A 176 3.91 -6.88 13.04
N PRO A 177 3.30 -5.74 12.70
CA PRO A 177 3.48 -5.13 11.39
C PRO A 177 4.89 -4.55 11.24
N ALA A 178 5.31 -4.33 10.01
CA ALA A 178 6.62 -3.74 9.72
C ALA A 178 6.79 -2.32 10.29
N SER A 179 5.68 -1.58 10.41
CA SER A 179 5.61 -0.27 11.07
C SER A 179 4.32 -0.19 11.86
N ASP A 180 4.42 0.14 13.14
CA ASP A 180 3.28 0.21 14.06
C ASP A 180 3.06 1.63 14.64
N ILE A 181 4.00 2.53 14.40
CA ILE A 181 3.94 3.91 14.88
C ILE A 181 3.88 4.89 13.71
N GLY A 182 2.86 5.74 13.72
CA GLY A 182 2.70 6.83 12.77
C GLY A 182 2.67 8.20 13.43
N VAL A 183 3.30 9.17 12.79
CA VAL A 183 3.23 10.59 13.18
C VAL A 183 2.62 11.36 12.02
N PHE A 184 1.47 11.97 12.25
CA PHE A 184 0.82 12.88 11.31
C PHE A 184 1.04 14.30 11.78
N PHE A 185 1.45 15.20 10.90
CA PHE A 185 1.73 16.57 11.27
C PHE A 185 1.45 17.55 10.14
N LYS A 186 1.22 18.79 10.50
CA LYS A 186 1.14 19.91 9.58
C LYS A 186 2.55 20.47 9.35
N THR A 187 2.86 20.81 8.12
CA THR A 187 4.16 21.40 7.78
C THR A 187 4.20 22.90 7.99
N ASN A 188 3.05 23.53 8.11
CA ASN A 188 2.88 24.91 8.56
C ASN A 188 1.53 25.09 9.27
N GLU A 189 1.40 26.19 10.03
CA GLU A 189 0.22 26.46 10.87
C GLU A 189 -1.06 26.78 10.08
N ASN A 190 -0.92 27.25 8.84
CA ASN A 190 -2.05 27.63 7.99
C ASN A 190 -2.79 26.42 7.39
N ILE A 191 -2.20 25.21 7.48
CA ILE A 191 -2.79 24.00 6.97
C ILE A 191 -3.82 23.45 7.95
N LYS A 192 -5.05 23.24 7.50
CA LYS A 192 -6.17 22.80 8.37
C LYS A 192 -5.98 21.35 8.88
N THR A 193 -5.45 20.46 8.06
CA THR A 193 -5.27 19.02 8.38
C THR A 193 -3.82 18.61 8.16
N PRO A 194 -3.31 17.59 8.84
CA PRO A 194 -1.98 17.06 8.57
C PRO A 194 -1.78 16.74 7.08
N ASN A 195 -0.65 17.17 6.54
CA ASN A 195 -0.27 16.96 5.15
C ASN A 195 1.01 16.13 4.99
N ALA A 196 1.64 15.77 6.10
CA ALA A 196 2.81 14.90 6.09
C ALA A 196 2.68 13.79 7.14
N GLN A 197 3.29 12.64 6.84
CA GLN A 197 3.30 11.47 7.71
C GLN A 197 4.71 10.91 7.81
N ILE A 198 5.03 10.37 8.99
CA ILE A 198 6.23 9.60 9.25
C ILE A 198 5.80 8.23 9.76
N HIS A 199 6.26 7.17 9.10
CA HIS A 199 6.15 5.80 9.59
C HIS A 199 7.44 5.41 10.28
N PHE A 200 7.37 4.88 11.50
CA PHE A 200 8.52 4.34 12.20
C PHE A 200 8.48 2.82 12.18
N ALA A 201 9.57 2.24 11.72
CA ALA A 201 9.79 0.79 11.74
C ALA A 201 11.00 0.47 12.63
N PRO A 202 10.91 -0.47 13.58
CA PRO A 202 12.02 -0.93 14.41
C PRO A 202 12.93 -1.88 13.62
N GLY A 203 13.36 -1.45 12.44
CA GLY A 203 14.22 -2.18 11.53
C GLY A 203 14.91 -1.22 10.57
N ALA A 204 16.09 -1.59 10.14
CA ALA A 204 16.85 -0.90 9.11
C ALA A 204 17.58 -1.93 8.24
N GLY A 205 17.93 -1.52 7.04
CA GLY A 205 18.68 -2.34 6.11
C GLY A 205 19.66 -1.53 5.29
N LYS A 206 20.78 -2.15 4.96
CA LYS A 206 21.75 -1.62 4.02
C LYS A 206 21.61 -2.36 2.69
N TYR A 207 21.44 -1.62 1.61
CA TYR A 207 21.44 -2.23 0.27
C TYR A 207 22.87 -2.61 -0.11
N LYS A 208 23.05 -3.86 -0.54
CA LYS A 208 24.28 -4.36 -1.14
C LYS A 208 24.35 -3.93 -2.60
N LYS A 209 25.51 -4.12 -3.22
CA LYS A 209 25.73 -3.79 -4.65
C LYS A 209 24.84 -4.61 -5.60
N ASP A 210 24.44 -5.79 -5.19
CA ASP A 210 23.52 -6.69 -5.92
C ASP A 210 22.04 -6.36 -5.71
N GLY A 211 21.72 -5.29 -4.96
CA GLY A 211 20.35 -4.89 -4.62
C GLY A 211 19.73 -5.65 -3.43
N ALA A 212 20.40 -6.66 -2.90
CA ALA A 212 19.92 -7.36 -1.71
C ALA A 212 20.00 -6.45 -0.48
N MET A 213 19.01 -6.55 0.41
CA MET A 213 18.97 -5.79 1.64
C MET A 213 19.57 -6.62 2.80
N GLU A 214 20.65 -6.11 3.38
CA GLU A 214 21.21 -6.67 4.60
C GLU A 214 20.58 -6.01 5.83
N PRO A 215 19.88 -6.77 6.70
CA PRO A 215 19.28 -6.20 7.90
C PRO A 215 20.35 -5.75 8.88
N ILE A 216 20.20 -4.55 9.40
CA ILE A 216 21.06 -3.98 10.45
C ILE A 216 20.22 -3.64 11.67
N SER A 217 20.87 -3.58 12.85
CA SER A 217 20.21 -3.05 14.05
C SER A 217 19.96 -1.56 13.89
N GLY A 218 18.68 -1.18 13.76
CA GLY A 218 18.35 0.20 13.47
C GLY A 218 16.86 0.48 13.48
N ILE A 219 16.54 1.75 13.34
CA ILE A 219 15.18 2.29 13.18
C ILE A 219 15.12 3.03 11.86
N THR A 220 14.08 2.79 11.10
CA THR A 220 13.79 3.54 9.87
C THR A 220 12.57 4.44 10.08
N ALA A 221 12.71 5.69 9.71
CA ALA A 221 11.63 6.66 9.59
C ALA A 221 11.36 6.92 8.10
N SER A 222 10.18 6.55 7.63
CA SER A 222 9.72 6.76 6.26
C SER A 222 8.78 7.95 6.23
N ILE A 223 9.14 8.98 5.47
CA ILE A 223 8.42 10.25 5.40
C ILE A 223 7.69 10.32 4.07
N CYS A 224 6.42 10.72 4.07
CA CYS A 224 5.68 10.96 2.84
C CYS A 224 4.81 12.23 2.92
N ASN A 225 4.56 12.84 1.75
CA ASN A 225 3.51 13.82 1.56
C ASN A 225 2.18 13.09 1.42
N LEU A 226 1.21 13.39 2.29
CA LEU A 226 -0.11 12.74 2.30
C LEU A 226 -1.03 13.18 1.17
N ARG A 227 -0.78 14.33 0.58
CA ARG A 227 -1.65 14.94 -0.43
C ARG A 227 -0.82 15.53 -1.56
N PRO A 228 -0.13 14.69 -2.35
CA PRO A 228 0.67 15.18 -3.47
C PRO A 228 -0.23 15.84 -4.50
N LEU A 229 0.22 16.96 -5.06
CA LEU A 229 -0.42 17.63 -6.19
C LEU A 229 0.11 17.10 -7.52
N SER A 230 1.28 16.48 -7.52
CA SER A 230 1.82 15.77 -8.67
C SER A 230 0.90 14.64 -9.08
N LYS A 231 0.63 14.52 -10.37
CA LYS A 231 -0.24 13.51 -10.94
C LYS A 231 0.45 12.81 -12.10
N GLY A 232 0.37 11.52 -12.08
CA GLY A 232 0.81 10.66 -13.15
C GLY A 232 -0.33 10.09 -13.98
N HIS A 233 0.01 9.15 -14.82
CA HIS A 233 -0.94 8.45 -15.66
C HIS A 233 -0.44 7.05 -16.02
N LEU A 234 -1.36 6.27 -16.57
CA LEU A 234 -1.14 4.93 -17.13
C LEU A 234 -1.45 4.94 -18.61
N GLU A 235 -0.64 4.24 -19.40
CA GLU A 235 -0.89 3.98 -20.82
C GLU A 235 -0.74 2.48 -21.09
N LEU A 236 -1.53 1.96 -22.02
CA LEU A 236 -1.29 0.62 -22.55
C LEU A 236 -0.14 0.65 -23.56
N ASN A 237 0.68 -0.39 -23.53
CA ASN A 237 1.75 -0.62 -24.50
C ASN A 237 1.21 -1.20 -25.81
N SER A 238 0.27 -2.15 -25.65
CA SER A 238 -0.38 -2.84 -26.76
C SER A 238 -1.80 -3.28 -26.37
N SER A 239 -2.45 -4.00 -27.24
CA SER A 239 -3.75 -4.65 -26.98
C SER A 239 -3.63 -6.01 -26.28
N ASP A 240 -2.41 -6.44 -25.92
CA ASP A 240 -2.16 -7.68 -25.20
C ASP A 240 -2.44 -7.51 -23.70
N PRO A 241 -3.43 -8.23 -23.13
CA PRO A 241 -3.75 -8.14 -21.71
C PRO A 241 -2.67 -8.72 -20.78
N GLU A 242 -1.72 -9.49 -21.31
CA GLU A 242 -0.60 -10.05 -20.54
C GLU A 242 0.56 -9.05 -20.43
N GLU A 243 0.59 -8.05 -21.29
CA GLU A 243 1.60 -7.00 -21.23
C GLU A 243 1.25 -5.95 -20.16
N PRO A 244 2.18 -5.65 -19.21
CA PRO A 244 1.92 -4.65 -18.19
C PRO A 244 1.81 -3.25 -18.80
N PRO A 245 0.94 -2.38 -18.24
CA PRO A 245 0.83 -0.99 -18.68
C PRO A 245 2.10 -0.19 -18.34
N LYS A 246 2.36 0.86 -19.10
CA LYS A 246 3.35 1.87 -18.76
C LYS A 246 2.82 2.74 -17.64
N ILE A 247 3.63 2.96 -16.62
CA ILE A 247 3.31 3.76 -15.45
C ILE A 247 4.17 5.01 -15.45
N PHE A 248 3.57 6.17 -15.57
CA PHE A 248 4.21 7.47 -15.48
C PHE A 248 3.82 8.11 -14.15
N ALA A 249 4.63 7.90 -13.13
CA ALA A 249 4.31 8.36 -11.77
C ALA A 249 4.39 9.88 -11.63
N ASN A 250 5.27 10.55 -12.39
CA ASN A 250 5.50 12.00 -12.40
C ASN A 250 5.71 12.58 -10.99
N TYR A 251 6.41 11.84 -10.12
CA TYR A 251 6.71 12.31 -8.77
C TYR A 251 7.41 13.67 -8.80
N LEU A 252 7.04 14.53 -7.85
CA LEU A 252 7.61 15.87 -7.68
C LEU A 252 7.48 16.79 -8.92
N SER A 253 6.60 16.48 -9.85
CA SER A 253 6.30 17.37 -10.98
C SER A 253 5.67 18.70 -10.53
N ASN A 254 5.01 18.70 -9.37
CA ASN A 254 4.62 19.93 -8.69
C ASN A 254 5.63 20.24 -7.58
N GLY A 255 6.30 21.40 -7.69
CA GLY A 255 7.36 21.80 -6.77
C GLY A 255 6.94 21.94 -5.31
N THR A 256 5.63 22.09 -5.02
CA THR A 256 5.11 22.18 -3.66
C THR A 256 5.14 20.85 -2.91
N ASP A 257 5.23 19.72 -3.62
CA ASP A 257 5.23 18.40 -3.01
C ASP A 257 6.53 18.08 -2.24
N LEU A 258 7.60 18.80 -2.54
CA LEU A 258 8.89 18.62 -1.88
C LEU A 258 8.91 19.18 -0.46
N ALA A 259 8.21 20.29 -0.21
CA ALA A 259 8.24 20.98 1.08
C ALA A 259 7.79 20.09 2.27
N PRO A 260 6.70 19.33 2.19
CA PRO A 260 6.30 18.41 3.27
C PRO A 260 7.36 17.36 3.59
N MET A 261 8.09 16.88 2.58
CA MET A 261 9.14 15.87 2.75
C MET A 261 10.36 16.46 3.46
N ILE A 262 10.78 17.69 3.08
CA ILE A 262 11.89 18.40 3.73
C ILE A 262 11.57 18.67 5.20
N GLU A 263 10.38 19.18 5.50
CA GLU A 263 9.96 19.41 6.89
C GLU A 263 9.88 18.10 7.69
N GLY A 264 9.45 17.02 7.06
CA GLY A 264 9.48 15.69 7.65
C GLY A 264 10.89 15.23 8.00
N ILE A 265 11.86 15.44 7.12
CA ILE A 265 13.29 15.12 7.36
C ILE A 265 13.81 15.91 8.58
N LYS A 266 13.55 17.21 8.63
CA LYS A 266 13.94 18.05 9.77
C LYS A 266 13.30 17.55 11.09
N LYS A 267 12.03 17.19 11.04
CA LYS A 267 11.30 16.68 12.21
C LYS A 267 11.85 15.32 12.67
N VAL A 268 12.18 14.41 11.76
CA VAL A 268 12.83 13.12 12.08
C VAL A 268 14.17 13.36 12.76
N ARG A 269 15.02 14.21 12.20
CA ARG A 269 16.31 14.55 12.82
C ARG A 269 16.15 15.09 14.25
N LYS A 270 15.17 16.00 14.46
CA LYS A 270 14.86 16.52 15.80
C LYS A 270 14.37 15.42 16.76
N ILE A 271 13.54 14.48 16.28
CA ILE A 271 13.09 13.33 17.08
C ILE A 271 14.28 12.47 17.51
N PHE A 272 15.19 12.18 16.59
CA PHE A 272 16.38 11.36 16.90
C PHE A 272 17.39 12.05 17.83
N GLN A 273 17.37 13.38 17.91
CA GLN A 273 18.14 14.17 18.87
C GLN A 273 17.52 14.22 20.28
N SER A 274 16.31 13.67 20.46
CA SER A 274 15.67 13.69 21.79
C SER A 274 16.40 12.79 22.81
N PRO A 275 16.44 13.16 24.10
CA PRO A 275 17.11 12.36 25.14
C PRO A 275 16.58 10.91 25.20
N SER A 276 15.29 10.72 24.90
CA SER A 276 14.67 9.38 24.89
C SER A 276 15.24 8.45 23.86
N ILE A 277 15.75 8.96 22.75
CA ILE A 277 16.35 8.17 21.66
C ILE A 277 17.86 8.17 21.75
N GLN A 278 18.49 9.24 22.22
CA GLN A 278 19.94 9.36 22.35
C GLN A 278 20.56 8.26 23.26
N LYS A 279 19.80 7.74 24.23
CA LYS A 279 20.23 6.60 25.05
C LYS A 279 20.50 5.31 24.25
N PHE A 280 20.09 5.22 23.00
CA PHE A 280 20.33 4.12 22.09
C PHE A 280 21.44 4.41 21.07
N ASN A 281 22.23 5.48 21.26
CA ASN A 281 23.35 5.90 20.40
C ASN A 281 22.99 5.88 18.90
N PRO A 282 21.99 6.66 18.43
CA PRO A 282 21.60 6.66 17.02
C PRO A 282 22.72 7.27 16.15
N MET A 283 23.17 6.52 15.13
CA MET A 283 24.22 6.88 14.19
C MET A 283 23.70 6.85 12.74
#